data_e892f0f1dff180ec5881795d8b84f289
#
_entry.id   e892f0f1dff180ec5881795d8b84f289
#
_cell.length_a   1.000
_cell.length_b   1.000
_cell.length_c   1.000
_cell.angle_alpha   90.00
_cell.angle_beta   90.00
_cell.angle_gamma   90.00
#
_symmetry.space_group_name_H-M   'P 1'
#
loop_
_entity.id
_entity.type
_entity.pdbx_description
1 polymer ?
#
loop_
_entity_poly.entity_id
_entity_poly.type
_entity_poly.pdbx_seq_one_letter_code
_entity_poly.pdbx_strand_id
1 'polypeptide(L)'
;AVPNLTLRVSERGPSRPWSLSIANHGNTPAVLAADPRLLRLEILAPGKKKPETCALPSELFPARADKRTLLVLEPGEGVEQHFDPRLYCFAAGGQWQLVPGAMVTPRFGWPEKKKPPVWRAGKKVEQAPKQEAPFAVLPAPTKGSAKADDEQGLKELKAEPFALKSDYQEWSRTRIEADRKASDESPLVLKMVQGSDAQAERAATVQLTVQNRSKHAQTVYFRRELVKFEVMRPDGLVSCDPQPDTRSPDRQAFTRLGPGGSISVVSRLIELCPTGTFGSPGLYLVHARYDATEAGTEWNIDAFVGRVVSRSPATVRIRTGEQPFLQKRSLHLVKVSQKKQ
;
A
#
# COMPACT_ATOMS: atom_id res chain seq x y z
N ALA A 1 7.24 -35.24 -3.73
CA ALA A 1 6.02 -34.99 -2.94
C ALA A 1 5.70 -33.52 -2.95
N VAL A 2 4.46 -33.14 -3.26
CA VAL A 2 4.03 -31.72 -3.22
C VAL A 2 4.02 -31.25 -1.76
N PRO A 3 4.65 -30.11 -1.42
CA PRO A 3 4.63 -29.58 -0.07
C PRO A 3 3.20 -29.29 0.40
N ASN A 4 2.89 -29.63 1.65
CA ASN A 4 1.58 -29.33 2.26
C ASN A 4 1.62 -27.98 2.97
N LEU A 5 1.51 -26.89 2.19
CA LEU A 5 1.45 -25.54 2.71
C LEU A 5 0.01 -25.02 2.73
N THR A 6 -0.34 -24.34 3.82
CA THR A 6 -1.62 -23.64 3.93
C THR A 6 -1.40 -22.15 3.97
N LEU A 7 -2.21 -21.42 3.21
CA LEU A 7 -2.31 -19.96 3.25
C LEU A 7 -3.54 -19.59 4.09
N ARG A 8 -3.36 -18.66 5.03
CA ARG A 8 -4.46 -18.06 5.79
C ARG A 8 -4.30 -16.55 5.82
N VAL A 9 -5.40 -15.85 5.62
CA VAL A 9 -5.50 -14.40 5.83
C VAL A 9 -6.64 -14.16 6.80
N SER A 10 -6.41 -13.28 7.78
CA SER A 10 -7.39 -12.97 8.82
C SER A 10 -7.61 -11.48 8.92
N GLU A 11 -8.88 -11.09 8.88
CA GLU A 11 -9.35 -9.74 9.18
C GLU A 11 -9.23 -9.44 10.68
N ARG A 12 -8.76 -8.22 11.02
CA ARG A 12 -8.66 -7.73 12.41
C ARG A 12 -9.42 -6.42 12.66
N GLY A 13 -10.32 -6.07 11.74
CA GLY A 13 -11.06 -4.81 11.77
C GLY A 13 -10.28 -3.65 11.11
N PRO A 14 -10.97 -2.52 10.85
CA PRO A 14 -10.44 -1.44 10.03
C PRO A 14 -9.31 -0.64 10.67
N SER A 15 -9.17 -0.68 11.98
CA SER A 15 -8.11 0.01 12.73
C SER A 15 -6.85 -0.82 12.97
N ARG A 16 -6.83 -2.08 12.51
CA ARG A 16 -5.71 -3.00 12.70
C ARG A 16 -5.31 -3.63 11.37
N PRO A 17 -4.01 -3.85 11.13
CA PRO A 17 -3.56 -4.56 9.95
C PRO A 17 -4.09 -6.00 9.96
N TRP A 18 -4.37 -6.53 8.77
CA TRP A 18 -4.68 -7.94 8.57
C TRP A 18 -3.43 -8.79 8.82
N SER A 19 -3.63 -10.06 9.11
CA SER A 19 -2.52 -11.01 9.19
C SER A 19 -2.56 -11.98 8.02
N LEU A 20 -1.41 -12.17 7.38
CA LEU A 20 -1.11 -13.22 6.42
C LEU A 20 -0.26 -14.26 7.13
N SER A 21 -0.62 -15.54 7.02
CA SER A 21 0.23 -16.65 7.48
C SER A 21 0.30 -17.76 6.43
N ILE A 22 1.49 -18.33 6.27
CA ILE A 22 1.73 -19.50 5.45
C ILE A 22 2.43 -20.52 6.34
N ALA A 23 1.86 -21.73 6.44
CA ALA A 23 2.31 -22.77 7.35
C ALA A 23 2.60 -24.09 6.62
N ASN A 24 3.71 -24.75 6.96
CA ASN A 24 4.04 -26.09 6.46
C ASN A 24 3.50 -27.16 7.40
N HIS A 25 2.42 -27.80 6.99
CA HIS A 25 1.82 -28.94 7.69
C HIS A 25 2.27 -30.29 7.12
N GLY A 26 3.16 -30.27 6.13
CA GLY A 26 3.75 -31.48 5.56
C GLY A 26 4.82 -32.12 6.44
N ASN A 27 5.33 -33.25 5.97
CA ASN A 27 6.40 -34.00 6.64
C ASN A 27 7.80 -33.68 6.06
N THR A 28 7.85 -32.87 5.03
CA THR A 28 9.08 -32.51 4.33
C THR A 28 9.28 -30.99 4.31
N PRO A 29 10.54 -30.53 4.36
CA PRO A 29 10.83 -29.10 4.20
C PRO A 29 10.36 -28.58 2.84
N ALA A 30 9.97 -27.32 2.79
CA ALA A 30 9.58 -26.61 1.59
C ALA A 30 10.30 -25.26 1.46
N VAL A 31 10.67 -24.87 0.24
CA VAL A 31 11.23 -23.56 -0.04
C VAL A 31 10.10 -22.64 -0.49
N LEU A 32 9.85 -21.59 0.27
CA LEU A 32 8.84 -20.57 0.00
C LEU A 32 9.50 -19.29 -0.55
N ALA A 33 8.98 -18.77 -1.65
CA ALA A 33 9.26 -17.39 -2.04
C ALA A 33 8.44 -16.46 -1.13
N ALA A 34 9.02 -16.05 0.00
CA ALA A 34 8.36 -15.27 1.04
C ALA A 34 8.36 -13.77 0.69
N ASP A 35 7.77 -13.42 -0.46
CA ASP A 35 7.66 -12.06 -0.94
C ASP A 35 6.23 -11.55 -0.81
N PRO A 36 5.96 -10.55 0.07
CA PRO A 36 4.61 -10.04 0.28
C PRO A 36 3.98 -9.45 -0.97
N ARG A 37 4.77 -9.09 -1.99
CA ARG A 37 4.26 -8.61 -3.27
C ARG A 37 3.52 -9.68 -4.06
N LEU A 38 3.67 -10.96 -3.69
CA LEU A 38 2.96 -12.10 -4.29
C LEU A 38 1.53 -12.26 -3.80
N LEU A 39 1.14 -11.52 -2.73
CA LEU A 39 -0.24 -11.55 -2.22
C LEU A 39 -1.18 -10.82 -3.18
N ARG A 40 -2.33 -11.45 -3.43
CA ARG A 40 -3.47 -10.90 -4.16
C ARG A 40 -4.75 -11.27 -3.41
N LEU A 41 -5.72 -10.36 -3.46
CA LEU A 41 -7.04 -10.57 -2.87
C LEU A 41 -8.08 -10.52 -3.99
N GLU A 42 -8.76 -11.61 -4.24
CA GLU A 42 -9.94 -11.62 -5.11
C GLU A 42 -11.15 -11.26 -4.26
N ILE A 43 -11.81 -10.15 -4.56
CA ILE A 43 -12.91 -9.61 -3.76
C ILE A 43 -14.17 -9.62 -4.58
N LEU A 44 -15.16 -10.37 -4.13
CA LEU A 44 -16.51 -10.38 -4.67
C LEU A 44 -17.40 -9.53 -3.76
N ALA A 45 -17.66 -8.30 -4.17
CA ALA A 45 -18.56 -7.40 -3.44
C ALA A 45 -20.02 -7.87 -3.51
N PRO A 46 -20.84 -7.55 -2.50
CA PRO A 46 -22.26 -7.89 -2.51
C PRO A 46 -22.95 -7.43 -3.79
N GLY A 47 -23.74 -8.30 -4.40
CA GLY A 47 -24.47 -8.02 -5.65
C GLY A 47 -23.61 -8.05 -6.93
N LYS A 48 -22.31 -8.24 -6.85
CA LYS A 48 -21.45 -8.41 -8.02
C LYS A 48 -21.38 -9.88 -8.44
N LYS A 49 -21.30 -10.13 -9.77
CA LYS A 49 -21.19 -11.49 -10.33
C LYS A 49 -19.74 -11.95 -10.54
N LYS A 50 -18.80 -11.03 -10.55
CA LYS A 50 -17.39 -11.33 -10.80
C LYS A 50 -16.52 -10.70 -9.72
N PRO A 51 -15.52 -11.43 -9.21
CA PRO A 51 -14.57 -10.84 -8.29
C PRO A 51 -13.66 -9.83 -8.99
N GLU A 52 -13.24 -8.83 -8.26
CA GLU A 52 -12.18 -7.92 -8.65
C GLU A 52 -10.90 -8.32 -7.92
N THR A 53 -9.76 -8.17 -8.60
CA THR A 53 -8.47 -8.52 -8.02
C THR A 53 -7.79 -7.27 -7.46
N CYS A 54 -7.58 -7.27 -6.16
CA CYS A 54 -6.73 -6.32 -5.46
C CYS A 54 -5.31 -6.89 -5.39
N ALA A 55 -4.36 -6.19 -6.00
CA ALA A 55 -2.96 -6.56 -6.03
C ALA A 55 -2.10 -5.31 -6.15
N LEU A 56 -0.82 -5.41 -5.83
CA LEU A 56 0.12 -4.32 -6.12
C LEU A 56 0.18 -4.07 -7.65
N PRO A 57 0.54 -2.84 -8.06
CA PRO A 57 0.74 -2.54 -9.47
C PRO A 57 1.67 -3.53 -10.15
N SER A 58 1.41 -3.82 -11.43
CA SER A 58 2.13 -4.87 -12.18
C SER A 58 3.65 -4.68 -12.21
N GLU A 59 4.09 -3.44 -12.19
CA GLU A 59 5.52 -3.07 -12.17
C GLU A 59 6.21 -3.35 -10.83
N LEU A 60 5.44 -3.49 -9.76
CA LEU A 60 5.94 -3.90 -8.43
C LEU A 60 5.90 -5.42 -8.26
N PHE A 61 5.09 -6.10 -9.06
CA PHE A 61 4.95 -7.55 -8.96
C PHE A 61 6.23 -8.25 -9.45
N PRO A 62 6.84 -9.15 -8.65
CA PRO A 62 8.11 -9.75 -9.01
C PRO A 62 7.98 -10.69 -10.20
N ALA A 63 8.81 -10.51 -11.24
CA ALA A 63 8.82 -11.40 -12.41
C ALA A 63 9.41 -12.79 -12.09
N ARG A 64 10.21 -12.89 -11.04
CA ARG A 64 10.88 -14.11 -10.55
C ARG A 64 11.09 -14.05 -9.04
N ALA A 65 11.35 -15.18 -8.41
CA ALA A 65 11.73 -15.22 -6.99
C ALA A 65 13.08 -14.52 -6.79
N ASP A 66 13.14 -13.63 -5.80
CA ASP A 66 14.40 -13.08 -5.31
C ASP A 66 15.02 -14.06 -4.32
N LYS A 67 16.30 -14.41 -4.52
CA LYS A 67 17.02 -15.32 -3.62
C LYS A 67 16.97 -14.87 -2.15
N ARG A 68 16.89 -13.56 -1.91
CA ARG A 68 16.79 -12.98 -0.57
C ARG A 68 15.46 -13.20 0.11
N THR A 69 14.41 -13.51 -0.67
CA THR A 69 13.07 -13.80 -0.15
C THR A 69 12.80 -15.30 -0.03
N LEU A 70 13.72 -16.15 -0.44
CA LEU A 70 13.56 -17.59 -0.31
C LEU A 70 13.79 -18.01 1.15
N LEU A 71 12.78 -18.68 1.71
CA LEU A 71 12.83 -19.25 3.06
C LEU A 71 12.56 -20.76 3.00
N VAL A 72 13.35 -21.52 3.75
CA VAL A 72 13.06 -22.93 4.01
C VAL A 72 12.12 -23.00 5.20
N LEU A 73 10.97 -23.63 5.01
CA LEU A 73 10.00 -23.95 6.07
C LEU A 73 10.09 -25.42 6.40
N GLU A 74 10.63 -25.73 7.57
CA GLU A 74 10.62 -27.09 8.11
C GLU A 74 9.18 -27.55 8.45
N PRO A 75 8.92 -28.86 8.59
CA PRO A 75 7.66 -29.35 9.10
C PRO A 75 7.27 -28.68 10.42
N GLY A 76 6.06 -28.09 10.48
CA GLY A 76 5.58 -27.36 11.66
C GLY A 76 6.10 -25.93 11.78
N GLU A 77 6.75 -25.40 10.76
CA GLU A 77 7.11 -23.99 10.68
C GLU A 77 6.15 -23.19 9.79
N GLY A 78 6.14 -21.89 9.98
CA GLY A 78 5.37 -20.97 9.18
C GLY A 78 5.96 -19.58 9.17
N VAL A 79 5.38 -18.73 8.35
CA VAL A 79 5.69 -17.32 8.26
C VAL A 79 4.44 -16.49 8.54
N GLU A 80 4.60 -15.33 9.12
CA GLU A 80 3.50 -14.39 9.38
C GLU A 80 3.91 -12.98 9.00
N GLN A 81 2.95 -12.23 8.48
CA GLN A 81 3.09 -10.80 8.18
C GLN A 81 1.78 -10.07 8.47
N HIS A 82 1.91 -8.84 8.91
CA HIS A 82 0.79 -7.92 8.99
C HIS A 82 0.80 -6.99 7.76
N PHE A 83 -0.39 -6.67 7.23
CA PHE A 83 -0.52 -5.80 6.07
C PHE A 83 -1.84 -5.04 6.08
N ASP A 84 -1.87 -3.87 5.45
CA ASP A 84 -3.11 -3.13 5.22
C ASP A 84 -3.72 -3.55 3.87
N PRO A 85 -4.94 -4.14 3.86
CA PRO A 85 -5.55 -4.63 2.63
C PRO A 85 -5.84 -3.52 1.62
N ARG A 86 -6.01 -2.27 2.09
CA ARG A 86 -6.32 -1.11 1.24
C ARG A 86 -5.21 -0.80 0.25
N LEU A 87 -3.94 -1.09 0.60
CA LEU A 87 -2.81 -0.93 -0.32
C LEU A 87 -2.91 -1.82 -1.54
N TYR A 88 -3.36 -3.05 -1.35
CA TYR A 88 -3.50 -4.00 -2.45
C TYR A 88 -4.68 -3.64 -3.36
N CYS A 89 -5.74 -3.05 -2.80
CA CYS A 89 -6.93 -2.65 -3.56
C CYS A 89 -6.80 -1.31 -4.26
N PHE A 90 -5.78 -0.53 -3.94
CA PHE A 90 -5.62 0.83 -4.46
C PHE A 90 -5.44 0.87 -5.99
N ALA A 91 -4.73 -0.10 -6.56
CA ALA A 91 -4.46 -0.16 -8.01
C ALA A 91 -5.70 -0.45 -8.85
N ALA A 92 -6.78 -0.94 -8.25
CA ALA A 92 -8.04 -1.28 -8.92
C ALA A 92 -8.96 -0.06 -9.19
N GLY A 93 -8.39 1.13 -9.37
CA GLY A 93 -9.15 2.32 -9.79
C GLY A 93 -9.79 3.11 -8.66
N GLY A 94 -9.35 2.95 -7.43
CA GLY A 94 -9.80 3.75 -6.28
C GLY A 94 -11.17 3.37 -5.74
N GLN A 95 -11.84 2.39 -6.31
CA GLN A 95 -13.08 1.83 -5.77
C GLN A 95 -12.73 0.71 -4.80
N TRP A 96 -12.70 1.05 -3.52
CA TRP A 96 -12.47 0.11 -2.45
C TRP A 96 -13.65 -0.85 -2.34
N GLN A 97 -13.40 -2.12 -2.63
CA GLN A 97 -14.42 -3.18 -2.57
C GLN A 97 -14.49 -3.84 -1.18
N LEU A 98 -13.75 -3.28 -0.24
CA LEU A 98 -13.66 -3.80 1.13
C LEU A 98 -14.86 -3.32 1.97
N VAL A 99 -16.03 -3.86 1.67
CA VAL A 99 -17.30 -3.56 2.34
C VAL A 99 -17.83 -4.77 3.10
N PRO A 100 -18.65 -4.60 4.14
CA PRO A 100 -19.26 -5.71 4.86
C PRO A 100 -20.01 -6.66 3.92
N GLY A 101 -19.84 -7.96 4.13
CA GLY A 101 -20.41 -9.01 3.29
C GLY A 101 -19.66 -9.31 2.00
N ALA A 102 -18.62 -8.55 1.65
CA ALA A 102 -17.76 -8.91 0.53
C ALA A 102 -16.99 -10.20 0.81
N MET A 103 -16.97 -11.12 -0.15
CA MET A 103 -16.19 -12.37 -0.05
C MET A 103 -14.77 -12.14 -0.54
N VAL A 104 -13.79 -12.40 0.31
CA VAL A 104 -12.37 -12.26 0.02
C VAL A 104 -11.74 -13.62 -0.14
N THR A 105 -11.09 -13.85 -1.27
CA THR A 105 -10.30 -15.06 -1.54
C THR A 105 -8.83 -14.68 -1.70
N PRO A 106 -8.00 -14.88 -0.67
CA PRO A 106 -6.57 -14.60 -0.77
C PRO A 106 -5.86 -15.63 -1.65
N ARG A 107 -4.89 -15.13 -2.43
CA ARG A 107 -3.99 -15.93 -3.27
C ARG A 107 -2.56 -15.43 -3.07
N PHE A 108 -1.62 -16.35 -3.04
CA PHE A 108 -0.21 -16.02 -2.86
C PHE A 108 0.63 -16.80 -3.86
N GLY A 109 1.40 -16.08 -4.68
CA GLY A 109 2.23 -16.69 -5.70
C GLY A 109 2.03 -16.09 -7.09
N TRP A 110 2.55 -16.75 -8.09
CA TRP A 110 2.46 -16.30 -9.48
C TRP A 110 1.20 -16.88 -10.14
N PRO A 111 0.33 -16.00 -10.71
CA PRO A 111 -0.83 -16.47 -11.44
C PRO A 111 -0.40 -17.24 -12.69
N GLU A 112 -1.12 -18.27 -13.03
CA GLU A 112 -0.98 -18.88 -14.36
C GLU A 112 -1.31 -17.83 -15.42
N LYS A 113 -0.36 -17.53 -16.28
CA LYS A 113 -0.60 -16.59 -17.39
C LYS A 113 -1.68 -17.20 -18.29
N LYS A 114 -2.83 -16.53 -18.38
CA LYS A 114 -3.74 -16.76 -19.51
C LYS A 114 -2.95 -16.52 -20.76
N LYS A 115 -3.10 -17.40 -21.77
CA LYS A 115 -2.43 -17.27 -23.09
C LYS A 115 -2.45 -15.80 -23.53
N PRO A 116 -1.31 -15.19 -23.87
CA PRO A 116 -1.31 -13.84 -24.38
C PRO A 116 -2.25 -13.76 -25.58
N PRO A 117 -2.97 -12.64 -25.78
CA PRO A 117 -3.82 -12.48 -26.94
C PRO A 117 -2.99 -12.70 -28.22
N VAL A 118 -3.47 -13.57 -29.08
CA VAL A 118 -2.81 -13.84 -30.37
C VAL A 118 -3.06 -12.59 -31.22
N TRP A 119 -2.04 -11.77 -31.36
CA TRP A 119 -2.04 -10.67 -32.34
C TRP A 119 -2.03 -11.28 -33.74
N ARG A 120 -3.14 -11.22 -34.43
CA ARG A 120 -3.23 -11.53 -35.87
C ARG A 120 -2.77 -10.31 -36.68
N ALA A 121 -1.48 -10.09 -36.77
CA ALA A 121 -0.93 -9.29 -37.85
C ALA A 121 -0.53 -10.27 -38.97
N GLY A 122 -1.11 -10.09 -40.17
CA GLY A 122 -1.00 -10.85 -41.37
C GLY A 122 0.08 -11.95 -41.47
N LYS A 123 -0.37 -13.19 -41.62
CA LYS A 123 0.34 -14.36 -42.15
C LYS A 123 1.74 -14.69 -41.58
N LYS A 124 1.85 -14.90 -40.30
CA LYS A 124 2.69 -15.89 -39.59
C LYS A 124 2.52 -15.70 -38.11
N VAL A 125 1.86 -16.62 -37.46
CA VAL A 125 1.78 -16.67 -36.00
C VAL A 125 3.05 -17.34 -35.49
N GLU A 126 4.08 -16.57 -35.18
CA GLU A 126 5.12 -17.05 -34.30
C GLU A 126 4.53 -17.12 -32.88
N GLN A 127 4.35 -18.34 -32.39
CA GLN A 127 4.01 -18.56 -31.01
C GLN A 127 5.19 -18.07 -30.17
N ALA A 128 5.00 -16.95 -29.45
CA ALA A 128 5.97 -16.55 -28.43
C ALA A 128 6.19 -17.74 -27.47
N PRO A 129 7.43 -18.03 -27.10
CA PRO A 129 7.76 -19.14 -26.22
C PRO A 129 6.87 -19.05 -24.96
N LYS A 130 6.27 -20.16 -24.55
CA LYS A 130 5.48 -20.25 -23.32
C LYS A 130 6.40 -19.90 -22.16
N GLN A 131 6.32 -18.69 -21.68
CA GLN A 131 7.01 -18.29 -20.47
C GLN A 131 6.21 -18.86 -19.30
N GLU A 132 6.68 -19.97 -18.75
CA GLU A 132 6.06 -20.59 -17.58
C GLU A 132 6.12 -19.61 -16.38
N ALA A 133 5.04 -19.58 -15.60
CA ALA A 133 5.04 -18.83 -14.37
C ALA A 133 6.01 -19.49 -13.37
N PRO A 134 6.86 -18.73 -12.67
CA PRO A 134 7.75 -19.29 -11.66
C PRO A 134 6.96 -19.95 -10.53
N PHE A 135 7.61 -20.81 -9.75
CA PHE A 135 7.02 -21.44 -8.58
C PHE A 135 7.15 -20.57 -7.34
N ALA A 136 6.07 -20.45 -6.58
CA ALA A 136 6.08 -19.76 -5.27
C ALA A 136 6.59 -20.70 -4.16
N VAL A 137 6.39 -22.02 -4.34
CA VAL A 137 6.79 -23.05 -3.39
C VAL A 137 7.48 -24.17 -4.14
N LEU A 138 8.66 -24.55 -3.68
CA LEU A 138 9.46 -25.66 -4.20
C LEU A 138 9.72 -26.66 -3.07
N PRO A 139 9.83 -27.95 -3.36
CA PRO A 139 10.37 -28.90 -2.38
C PRO A 139 11.82 -28.49 -2.04
N ALA A 140 12.21 -28.63 -0.78
CA ALA A 140 13.60 -28.38 -0.39
C ALA A 140 14.51 -29.45 -1.02
N PRO A 141 15.69 -29.09 -1.52
CA PRO A 141 16.62 -30.05 -2.10
C PRO A 141 17.05 -31.06 -1.04
N THR A 142 16.79 -32.34 -1.31
CA THR A 142 17.33 -33.43 -0.48
C THR A 142 18.80 -33.64 -0.81
N LYS A 143 19.65 -33.76 0.23
CA LYS A 143 21.07 -34.07 0.06
C LYS A 143 21.22 -35.34 -0.76
N GLY A 144 21.70 -35.23 -2.00
CA GLY A 144 21.96 -36.38 -2.89
C GLY A 144 21.14 -36.46 -4.18
N SER A 145 20.12 -35.64 -4.42
CA SER A 145 19.39 -35.64 -5.70
C SER A 145 20.04 -34.63 -6.65
N ALA A 146 20.85 -35.17 -7.55
CA ALA A 146 21.55 -34.38 -8.59
C ALA A 146 20.76 -34.22 -9.89
N LYS A 147 19.43 -34.37 -9.88
CA LYS A 147 18.59 -34.16 -11.10
C LYS A 147 17.57 -33.08 -10.81
N ALA A 148 17.82 -31.94 -11.45
CA ALA A 148 16.97 -30.73 -11.42
C ALA A 148 15.65 -30.86 -12.21
N ASP A 149 15.34 -32.01 -12.78
CA ASP A 149 14.29 -32.14 -13.80
C ASP A 149 12.89 -32.52 -13.24
N ASP A 150 12.77 -32.77 -11.92
CA ASP A 150 11.48 -33.13 -11.29
C ASP A 150 11.02 -32.13 -10.21
N GLU A 151 11.34 -30.85 -10.36
CA GLU A 151 10.89 -29.81 -9.44
C GLU A 151 9.41 -29.47 -9.68
N GLN A 152 8.51 -30.32 -9.24
CA GLN A 152 7.09 -30.00 -9.15
C GLN A 152 6.85 -29.08 -7.96
N GLY A 153 6.85 -27.78 -8.21
CA GLY A 153 6.49 -26.75 -7.23
C GLY A 153 5.03 -26.33 -7.36
N LEU A 154 4.55 -25.61 -6.35
CA LEU A 154 3.27 -24.91 -6.40
C LEU A 154 3.49 -23.48 -6.89
N LYS A 155 2.78 -23.08 -7.97
CA LYS A 155 2.86 -21.72 -8.50
C LYS A 155 2.10 -20.73 -7.64
N GLU A 156 0.99 -21.17 -7.05
CA GLU A 156 0.09 -20.35 -6.26
C GLU A 156 -0.50 -21.14 -5.09
N LEU A 157 -0.58 -20.48 -3.93
CA LEU A 157 -1.38 -20.91 -2.78
C LEU A 157 -2.70 -20.16 -2.79
N LYS A 158 -3.79 -20.86 -2.47
CA LYS A 158 -5.13 -20.29 -2.32
C LYS A 158 -5.62 -20.52 -0.90
N ALA A 159 -6.11 -19.48 -0.25
CA ALA A 159 -6.76 -19.60 1.05
C ALA A 159 -8.26 -19.85 0.91
N GLU A 160 -8.88 -20.35 1.97
CA GLU A 160 -10.34 -20.40 2.07
C GLU A 160 -10.93 -18.99 2.01
N PRO A 161 -12.02 -18.79 1.24
CA PRO A 161 -12.73 -17.52 1.20
C PRO A 161 -13.32 -17.16 2.57
N PHE A 162 -13.34 -15.87 2.90
CA PHE A 162 -14.03 -15.37 4.08
C PHE A 162 -14.84 -14.12 3.78
N ALA A 163 -15.94 -13.92 4.52
CA ALA A 163 -16.74 -12.71 4.41
C ALA A 163 -16.17 -11.60 5.29
N LEU A 164 -16.06 -10.40 4.73
CA LEU A 164 -15.68 -9.21 5.49
C LEU A 164 -16.78 -8.83 6.48
N LYS A 165 -16.39 -8.52 7.71
CA LYS A 165 -17.29 -8.10 8.79
C LYS A 165 -17.33 -6.58 8.92
N SER A 166 -16.25 -5.91 8.58
CA SER A 166 -16.06 -4.48 8.81
C SER A 166 -16.11 -3.68 7.50
N ASP A 167 -16.54 -2.41 7.60
CA ASP A 167 -16.46 -1.44 6.51
C ASP A 167 -15.12 -0.71 6.55
N TYR A 168 -14.28 -0.99 5.56
CA TYR A 168 -12.99 -0.33 5.41
C TYR A 168 -13.09 1.03 4.72
N GLN A 169 -14.20 1.27 4.02
CA GLN A 169 -14.48 2.57 3.43
C GLN A 169 -14.91 3.57 4.51
N GLU A 170 -15.73 3.12 5.47
CA GLU A 170 -16.21 3.98 6.55
C GLU A 170 -15.07 4.47 7.47
N TRP A 171 -14.10 3.59 7.76
CA TRP A 171 -12.93 4.02 8.53
C TRP A 171 -12.11 5.10 7.83
N SER A 172 -11.98 5.03 6.50
CA SER A 172 -11.34 6.09 5.73
C SER A 172 -12.23 7.35 5.66
N ARG A 173 -13.56 7.20 5.73
CA ARG A 173 -14.53 8.30 5.71
C ARG A 173 -14.58 9.03 7.05
N THR A 174 -14.83 8.36 8.17
CA THR A 174 -15.02 9.00 9.48
C THR A 174 -13.81 9.83 9.90
N ARG A 175 -12.61 9.40 9.55
CA ARG A 175 -11.39 10.15 9.87
C ARG A 175 -11.19 11.37 8.99
N ILE A 176 -11.74 11.35 7.78
CA ILE A 176 -11.57 12.40 6.76
C ILE A 176 -12.84 13.25 6.60
N GLU A 177 -14.03 12.76 7.01
CA GLU A 177 -15.31 13.44 6.72
C GLU A 177 -15.45 14.78 7.43
N ALA A 178 -15.06 14.87 8.72
CA ALA A 178 -15.08 16.16 9.43
C ALA A 178 -14.10 17.15 8.77
N ASP A 179 -12.92 16.69 8.39
CA ASP A 179 -11.91 17.48 7.71
C ASP A 179 -12.32 17.80 6.26
N ARG A 180 -13.02 16.89 5.59
CA ARG A 180 -13.58 17.12 4.25
C ARG A 180 -14.68 18.17 4.25
N LYS A 181 -15.61 18.11 5.20
CA LYS A 181 -16.68 19.10 5.32
C LYS A 181 -16.09 20.51 5.46
N ALA A 182 -15.17 20.69 6.38
CA ALA A 182 -14.47 21.96 6.55
C ALA A 182 -13.72 22.38 5.29
N SER A 183 -13.08 21.43 4.59
CA SER A 183 -12.38 21.68 3.32
C SER A 183 -13.32 21.99 2.17
N ASP A 184 -14.53 21.41 2.11
CA ASP A 184 -15.50 21.67 1.03
C ASP A 184 -16.12 23.06 1.15
N GLU A 185 -16.22 23.60 2.33
CA GLU A 185 -16.66 24.98 2.60
C GLU A 185 -15.51 26.01 2.42
N SER A 186 -14.27 25.58 2.41
CA SER A 186 -13.10 26.44 2.28
C SER A 186 -13.01 27.10 0.89
N PRO A 187 -12.60 28.36 0.80
CA PRO A 187 -12.29 29.00 -0.49
C PRO A 187 -11.06 28.40 -1.18
N LEU A 188 -10.29 27.60 -0.46
CA LEU A 188 -9.06 26.95 -0.95
C LEU A 188 -9.27 25.46 -1.18
N VAL A 189 -8.49 24.91 -2.10
CA VAL A 189 -8.37 23.46 -2.34
C VAL A 189 -6.91 23.06 -2.25
N LEU A 190 -6.63 22.03 -1.47
CA LEU A 190 -5.32 21.37 -1.43
C LEU A 190 -5.29 20.20 -2.42
N LYS A 191 -4.37 20.25 -3.36
CA LYS A 191 -4.13 19.20 -4.35
C LYS A 191 -2.76 18.60 -4.13
N MET A 192 -2.69 17.28 -4.22
CA MET A 192 -1.45 16.55 -4.36
C MET A 192 -1.31 16.15 -5.83
N VAL A 193 -0.41 16.83 -6.54
CA VAL A 193 -0.38 16.77 -8.02
C VAL A 193 0.35 15.53 -8.51
N GLN A 194 1.38 15.09 -7.80
CA GLN A 194 2.18 13.93 -8.18
C GLN A 194 2.62 13.15 -6.95
N GLY A 195 2.65 11.83 -7.12
CA GLY A 195 3.46 10.97 -6.30
C GLY A 195 4.86 10.84 -6.87
N SER A 196 5.74 10.17 -6.16
CA SER A 196 7.09 9.90 -6.62
C SER A 196 7.31 8.41 -6.89
N ASP A 197 8.13 8.13 -7.89
CA ASP A 197 8.69 6.80 -8.15
C ASP A 197 10.17 6.87 -7.77
N ALA A 198 10.43 6.63 -6.48
CA ALA A 198 11.72 6.85 -5.87
C ALA A 198 12.53 5.56 -5.80
N GLN A 199 13.83 5.65 -6.11
CA GLN A 199 14.75 4.52 -5.94
C GLN A 199 14.86 4.14 -4.47
N ALA A 200 14.93 5.12 -3.57
CA ALA A 200 15.09 4.94 -2.14
C ALA A 200 14.33 6.03 -1.35
N GLU A 201 14.17 5.84 -0.05
CA GLU A 201 13.46 6.73 0.89
C GLU A 201 13.83 8.20 0.73
N ARG A 202 15.13 8.51 0.60
CA ARG A 202 15.63 9.90 0.48
C ARG A 202 15.12 10.66 -0.73
N ALA A 203 14.61 9.96 -1.75
CA ALA A 203 14.07 10.53 -2.97
C ALA A 203 12.52 10.59 -2.97
N ALA A 204 11.88 10.20 -1.86
CA ALA A 204 10.44 10.26 -1.72
C ALA A 204 9.99 11.72 -1.60
N THR A 205 9.27 12.22 -2.62
CA THR A 205 8.78 13.59 -2.69
C THR A 205 7.31 13.63 -3.04
N VAL A 206 6.63 14.69 -2.61
CA VAL A 206 5.27 15.03 -3.05
C VAL A 206 5.22 16.50 -3.42
N GLN A 207 4.44 16.82 -4.44
CA GLN A 207 4.13 18.20 -4.79
C GLN A 207 2.74 18.56 -4.27
N LEU A 208 2.68 19.60 -3.49
CA LEU A 208 1.46 20.17 -2.92
C LEU A 208 1.11 21.46 -3.64
N THR A 209 -0.16 21.65 -3.92
CA THR A 209 -0.66 22.87 -4.55
C THR A 209 -1.90 23.34 -3.79
N VAL A 210 -1.84 24.56 -3.25
CA VAL A 210 -3.00 25.25 -2.74
C VAL A 210 -3.56 26.13 -3.85
N GLN A 211 -4.82 25.96 -4.18
CA GLN A 211 -5.52 26.70 -5.23
C GLN A 211 -6.72 27.44 -4.66
N ASN A 212 -6.86 28.70 -5.01
CA ASN A 212 -8.04 29.50 -4.72
C ASN A 212 -9.17 29.12 -5.69
N ARG A 213 -10.27 28.56 -5.18
CA ARG A 213 -11.47 28.21 -5.96
C ARG A 213 -12.61 29.24 -5.84
N SER A 214 -12.39 30.26 -5.01
CA SER A 214 -13.38 31.32 -4.82
C SER A 214 -13.34 32.36 -5.95
N LYS A 215 -14.36 33.21 -5.99
CA LYS A 215 -14.44 34.34 -6.94
C LYS A 215 -13.65 35.57 -6.47
N HIS A 216 -13.15 35.56 -5.25
CA HIS A 216 -12.40 36.63 -4.62
C HIS A 216 -10.95 36.22 -4.41
N ALA A 217 -10.05 37.22 -4.41
CA ALA A 217 -8.67 36.95 -4.07
C ALA A 217 -8.56 36.47 -2.62
N GLN A 218 -7.68 35.52 -2.37
CA GLN A 218 -7.37 34.98 -1.06
C GLN A 218 -5.88 35.21 -0.76
N THR A 219 -5.56 35.64 0.43
CA THR A 219 -4.17 35.69 0.88
C THR A 219 -3.87 34.48 1.73
N VAL A 220 -2.75 33.83 1.50
CA VAL A 220 -2.37 32.60 2.19
C VAL A 220 -0.93 32.67 2.68
N TYR A 221 -0.68 32.14 3.87
CA TYR A 221 0.64 31.78 4.37
C TYR A 221 0.84 30.28 4.17
N PHE A 222 1.45 29.90 3.05
CA PHE A 222 1.60 28.49 2.70
C PHE A 222 3.06 28.05 2.75
N ARG A 223 3.36 27.23 3.75
CA ARG A 223 4.68 26.60 3.93
C ARG A 223 4.52 25.10 4.16
N ARG A 224 5.56 24.33 3.84
CA ARG A 224 5.57 22.89 4.02
C ARG A 224 5.43 22.45 5.49
N GLU A 225 5.93 23.27 6.40
CA GLU A 225 5.90 23.04 7.85
C GLU A 225 4.47 23.14 8.45
N LEU A 226 3.54 23.73 7.70
CA LEU A 226 2.12 23.79 8.07
C LEU A 226 1.30 22.62 7.50
N VAL A 227 1.96 21.74 6.74
CA VAL A 227 1.28 20.60 6.13
C VAL A 227 1.63 19.33 6.88
N LYS A 228 0.62 18.68 7.44
CA LYS A 228 0.71 17.35 8.04
C LYS A 228 0.39 16.29 7.02
N PHE A 229 1.04 15.13 7.15
CA PHE A 229 0.78 14.01 6.25
C PHE A 229 0.30 12.79 7.02
N GLU A 230 -0.63 12.06 6.43
CA GLU A 230 -0.98 10.71 6.82
C GLU A 230 -0.49 9.75 5.74
N VAL A 231 0.44 8.91 6.11
CA VAL A 231 1.09 7.96 5.21
C VAL A 231 0.60 6.56 5.52
N MET A 232 -0.11 5.98 4.57
CA MET A 232 -0.47 4.58 4.62
C MET A 232 0.64 3.76 3.99
N ARG A 233 1.33 3.01 4.84
CA ARG A 233 2.42 2.11 4.48
C ARG A 233 1.90 0.70 4.18
N PRO A 234 2.73 -0.19 3.61
CA PRO A 234 2.40 -1.61 3.48
C PRO A 234 2.00 -2.29 4.80
N ASP A 235 2.51 -1.80 5.94
CA ASP A 235 2.36 -2.39 7.28
C ASP A 235 1.55 -1.53 8.26
N GLY A 236 0.98 -0.41 7.82
CA GLY A 236 0.11 0.41 8.65
C GLY A 236 0.17 1.91 8.39
N LEU A 237 -0.58 2.67 9.16
CA LEU A 237 -0.68 4.12 9.05
C LEU A 237 0.35 4.82 9.93
N VAL A 238 0.99 5.86 9.38
CA VAL A 238 1.89 6.75 10.11
C VAL A 238 1.45 8.19 9.92
N SER A 239 1.40 8.95 11.01
CA SER A 239 1.25 10.40 10.97
C SER A 239 2.61 11.06 10.92
N CYS A 240 2.73 12.03 10.03
CA CYS A 240 3.89 12.88 9.89
C CYS A 240 3.47 14.30 10.26
N ASP A 241 3.85 14.71 11.46
CA ASP A 241 3.60 16.02 12.01
C ASP A 241 4.92 16.78 12.02
N PRO A 242 5.18 17.64 11.02
CA PRO A 242 6.41 18.43 11.01
C PRO A 242 6.46 19.34 12.25
N GLN A 243 7.65 19.58 12.74
CA GLN A 243 7.81 20.51 13.84
C GLN A 243 7.39 21.92 13.39
N PRO A 244 6.53 22.59 14.15
CA PRO A 244 6.11 23.95 13.81
C PRO A 244 7.32 24.88 13.77
N ASP A 245 7.38 25.71 12.74
CA ASP A 245 8.33 26.83 12.69
C ASP A 245 7.96 27.80 13.81
N THR A 246 8.88 28.06 14.71
CA THR A 246 8.69 29.00 15.82
C THR A 246 8.92 30.47 15.41
N ARG A 247 9.28 30.70 14.17
CA ARG A 247 9.53 32.05 13.64
C ARG A 247 8.22 32.69 13.23
N SER A 248 7.98 33.89 13.68
CA SER A 248 6.89 34.72 13.16
C SER A 248 7.07 34.93 11.65
N PRO A 249 6.01 34.77 10.86
CA PRO A 249 6.10 35.03 9.43
C PRO A 249 6.35 36.51 9.17
N ASP A 250 7.21 36.82 8.21
CA ASP A 250 7.35 38.18 7.70
C ASP A 250 6.23 38.47 6.67
N ARG A 251 6.05 39.76 6.35
CA ARG A 251 5.02 40.22 5.39
C ARG A 251 5.15 39.56 4.01
N GLN A 252 6.38 39.28 3.58
CA GLN A 252 6.65 38.73 2.23
C GLN A 252 6.32 37.26 2.12
N ALA A 253 6.12 36.57 3.25
CA ALA A 253 5.75 35.17 3.29
C ALA A 253 4.26 34.91 2.94
N PHE A 254 3.45 35.98 2.93
CA PHE A 254 2.05 35.94 2.54
C PHE A 254 1.90 36.08 1.02
N THR A 255 1.18 35.17 0.40
CA THR A 255 0.94 35.20 -1.05
C THR A 255 -0.52 35.45 -1.36
N ARG A 256 -0.80 36.46 -2.20
CA ARG A 256 -2.14 36.75 -2.67
C ARG A 256 -2.47 35.94 -3.92
N LEU A 257 -3.48 35.08 -3.81
CA LEU A 257 -3.99 34.23 -4.90
C LEU A 257 -5.27 34.83 -5.46
N GLY A 258 -5.25 35.26 -6.71
CA GLY A 258 -6.45 35.65 -7.45
C GLY A 258 -7.39 34.44 -7.66
N PRO A 259 -8.62 34.62 -8.17
CA PRO A 259 -9.50 33.54 -8.54
C PRO A 259 -8.82 32.55 -9.48
N GLY A 260 -8.83 31.24 -9.11
CA GLY A 260 -8.12 30.18 -9.84
C GLY A 260 -6.59 30.17 -9.64
N GLY A 261 -6.03 31.19 -8.98
CA GLY A 261 -4.60 31.26 -8.69
C GLY A 261 -4.14 30.16 -7.73
N SER A 262 -2.88 29.77 -7.83
CA SER A 262 -2.32 28.69 -7.01
C SER A 262 -0.87 28.94 -6.62
N ILE A 263 -0.45 28.30 -5.53
CA ILE A 263 0.93 28.22 -5.06
C ILE A 263 1.28 26.75 -4.83
N SER A 264 2.48 26.36 -5.20
CA SER A 264 2.95 24.99 -5.07
C SER A 264 4.25 24.91 -4.29
N VAL A 265 4.41 23.83 -3.53
CA VAL A 265 5.65 23.48 -2.83
C VAL A 265 5.94 21.99 -3.05
N VAL A 266 7.21 21.65 -3.22
CA VAL A 266 7.70 20.28 -3.23
C VAL A 266 8.26 19.95 -1.86
N SER A 267 7.77 18.87 -1.28
CA SER A 267 8.18 18.41 0.05
C SER A 267 8.90 17.06 -0.05
N ARG A 268 10.04 16.96 0.58
CA ARG A 268 10.72 15.70 0.81
C ARG A 268 10.12 15.05 2.04
N LEU A 269 9.51 13.87 1.85
CA LEU A 269 8.79 13.22 2.93
C LEU A 269 9.69 12.74 4.08
N ILE A 270 10.95 12.42 3.78
CA ILE A 270 11.93 12.02 4.82
C ILE A 270 12.24 13.16 5.82
N GLU A 271 12.07 14.41 5.41
CA GLU A 271 12.30 15.58 6.28
C GLU A 271 11.11 15.87 7.21
N LEU A 272 9.94 15.32 6.90
CA LEU A 272 8.66 15.64 7.55
C LEU A 272 8.05 14.44 8.28
N CYS A 273 8.50 13.23 7.96
CA CYS A 273 7.99 12.00 8.52
C CYS A 273 9.00 11.36 9.48
N PRO A 274 8.56 10.54 10.43
CA PRO A 274 9.46 9.77 11.29
C PRO A 274 10.43 8.92 10.47
N THR A 275 11.65 8.77 10.97
CA THR A 275 12.69 7.93 10.33
C THR A 275 12.17 6.52 10.07
N GLY A 276 12.48 5.97 8.89
CA GLY A 276 12.06 4.63 8.48
C GLY A 276 10.61 4.54 7.98
N THR A 277 9.87 5.66 7.88
CA THR A 277 8.51 5.64 7.33
C THR A 277 8.47 5.03 5.92
N PHE A 278 9.48 5.29 5.09
CA PHE A 278 9.60 4.82 3.71
C PHE A 278 10.75 3.82 3.52
N GLY A 279 11.20 3.17 4.60
CA GLY A 279 12.36 2.28 4.58
C GLY A 279 12.15 0.97 3.80
N SER A 280 10.91 0.57 3.57
CA SER A 280 10.57 -0.67 2.86
C SER A 280 10.18 -0.40 1.41
N PRO A 281 10.58 -1.27 0.45
CA PRO A 281 10.05 -1.19 -0.92
C PRO A 281 8.55 -1.43 -0.93
N GLY A 282 7.84 -0.68 -1.76
CA GLY A 282 6.39 -0.82 -1.87
C GLY A 282 5.70 0.45 -2.32
N LEU A 283 4.37 0.39 -2.33
CA LEU A 283 3.50 1.50 -2.60
C LEU A 283 3.01 2.11 -1.29
N TYR A 284 3.05 3.43 -1.23
CA TYR A 284 2.58 4.25 -0.13
C TYR A 284 1.51 5.20 -0.63
N LEU A 285 0.48 5.44 0.20
CA LEU A 285 -0.54 6.45 -0.03
C LEU A 285 -0.31 7.59 0.95
N VAL A 286 -0.22 8.79 0.43
CA VAL A 286 0.06 9.99 1.22
C VAL A 286 -1.11 10.94 1.10
N HIS A 287 -1.77 11.23 2.23
CA HIS A 287 -2.73 12.30 2.36
C HIS A 287 -2.09 13.51 3.00
N ALA A 288 -2.52 14.71 2.59
CA ALA A 288 -2.04 15.95 3.14
C ALA A 288 -3.17 16.74 3.78
N ARG A 289 -2.84 17.41 4.91
CA ARG A 289 -3.67 18.36 5.60
C ARG A 289 -2.89 19.65 5.83
N TYR A 290 -3.39 20.73 5.29
CA TYR A 290 -2.86 22.06 5.52
C TYR A 290 -3.65 22.74 6.62
N ASP A 291 -3.00 23.06 7.73
CA ASP A 291 -3.56 23.80 8.86
C ASP A 291 -3.03 25.25 8.78
N ALA A 292 -3.82 26.17 8.19
CA ALA A 292 -3.48 27.58 8.11
C ALA A 292 -3.81 28.26 9.45
N THR A 293 -2.81 28.67 10.18
CA THR A 293 -2.93 29.28 11.50
C THR A 293 -2.63 30.79 11.50
N GLU A 294 -1.91 31.26 10.50
CA GLU A 294 -1.39 32.63 10.45
C GLU A 294 -2.35 33.57 9.74
N ALA A 295 -3.02 34.44 10.49
CA ALA A 295 -3.95 35.39 9.95
C ALA A 295 -3.28 36.62 9.31
N GLY A 296 -2.02 36.94 9.66
CA GLY A 296 -1.28 38.09 9.13
C GLY A 296 -1.71 39.42 9.69
N THR A 297 -2.43 39.44 10.80
CA THR A 297 -2.99 40.67 11.43
C THR A 297 -1.91 41.67 11.83
N GLU A 298 -0.73 41.21 12.22
CA GLU A 298 0.44 42.02 12.55
C GLU A 298 0.88 42.93 11.36
N TRP A 299 0.56 42.50 10.13
CA TRP A 299 0.91 43.16 8.88
C TRP A 299 -0.28 43.84 8.19
N ASN A 300 -1.42 43.98 8.87
CA ASN A 300 -2.69 44.39 8.25
C ASN A 300 -3.06 43.52 7.03
N ILE A 301 -2.77 42.24 7.10
CA ILE A 301 -3.13 41.25 6.10
C ILE A 301 -4.29 40.45 6.65
N ASP A 302 -5.33 40.25 5.81
CA ASP A 302 -6.42 39.31 6.07
C ASP A 302 -6.10 38.03 5.31
N ALA A 303 -5.37 37.13 5.99
CA ALA A 303 -5.01 35.84 5.41
C ALA A 303 -6.00 34.76 5.80
N PHE A 304 -6.16 33.78 4.92
CA PHE A 304 -6.98 32.61 5.19
C PHE A 304 -6.49 31.84 6.42
N VAL A 305 -7.39 31.62 7.37
CA VAL A 305 -7.20 30.75 8.54
C VAL A 305 -8.20 29.62 8.44
N GLY A 306 -7.73 28.40 8.61
CA GLY A 306 -8.58 27.22 8.56
C GLY A 306 -7.84 25.96 8.12
N ARG A 307 -8.60 24.91 7.92
CA ARG A 307 -8.09 23.58 7.54
C ARG A 307 -8.51 23.20 6.13
N VAL A 308 -7.56 22.69 5.36
CA VAL A 308 -7.80 22.19 4.01
C VAL A 308 -7.12 20.84 3.85
N VAL A 309 -7.84 19.82 3.40
CA VAL A 309 -7.29 18.47 3.19
C VAL A 309 -7.25 18.10 1.71
N SER A 310 -6.32 17.24 1.35
CA SER A 310 -6.24 16.71 -0.01
C SER A 310 -7.42 15.76 -0.28
N ARG A 311 -8.12 15.97 -1.40
CA ARG A 311 -9.26 15.13 -1.79
C ARG A 311 -8.85 13.72 -2.18
N SER A 312 -7.65 13.60 -2.75
CA SER A 312 -7.09 12.33 -3.19
C SER A 312 -5.69 12.17 -2.63
N PRO A 313 -5.28 10.94 -2.30
CA PRO A 313 -3.91 10.68 -1.90
C PRO A 313 -2.96 10.82 -3.08
N ALA A 314 -1.71 11.20 -2.82
CA ALA A 314 -0.62 10.95 -3.73
C ALA A 314 -0.08 9.53 -3.54
N THR A 315 0.47 8.97 -4.59
CA THR A 315 1.16 7.68 -4.54
C THR A 315 2.67 7.90 -4.50
N VAL A 316 3.33 7.25 -3.56
CA VAL A 316 4.79 7.19 -3.49
C VAL A 316 5.20 5.74 -3.62
N ARG A 317 6.06 5.45 -4.57
CA ARG A 317 6.63 4.12 -4.78
C ARG A 317 8.10 4.12 -4.40
N ILE A 318 8.49 3.21 -3.51
CA ILE A 318 9.89 2.99 -3.14
C ILE A 318 10.35 1.67 -3.77
N ARG A 319 11.44 1.70 -4.53
CA ARG A 319 11.96 0.54 -5.27
C ARG A 319 12.94 -0.30 -4.48
N THR A 320 13.74 0.33 -3.61
CA THR A 320 14.79 -0.35 -2.82
C THR A 320 14.68 0.01 -1.35
N GLY A 321 15.20 -0.84 -0.48
CA GLY A 321 15.19 -0.69 0.97
C GLY A 321 15.09 -2.05 1.65
N GLU A 322 14.97 -2.05 2.97
CA GLU A 322 14.64 -3.25 3.72
C GLU A 322 13.26 -3.74 3.31
N GLN A 323 13.18 -4.98 2.87
CA GLN A 323 11.90 -5.57 2.53
C GLN A 323 11.19 -5.99 3.80
N PRO A 324 9.87 -5.77 3.91
CA PRO A 324 9.09 -6.41 4.96
C PRO A 324 9.11 -7.92 4.72
N PHE A 325 9.95 -8.63 5.45
CA PHE A 325 10.00 -10.08 5.38
C PHE A 325 8.86 -10.68 6.18
N LEU A 326 8.28 -11.76 5.65
CA LEU A 326 7.45 -12.66 6.42
C LEU A 326 8.30 -13.21 7.58
N GLN A 327 7.86 -12.98 8.82
CA GLN A 327 8.60 -13.45 9.98
C GLN A 327 8.40 -14.96 10.16
N LYS A 328 9.52 -15.72 10.18
CA LYS A 328 9.49 -17.16 10.44
C LYS A 328 9.09 -17.43 11.88
N ARG A 329 8.15 -18.36 12.08
CA ARG A 329 7.64 -18.78 13.39
C ARG A 329 7.50 -20.28 13.48
N SER A 330 7.72 -20.84 14.68
CA SER A 330 7.38 -22.24 14.98
C SER A 330 5.90 -22.33 15.38
N LEU A 331 5.14 -23.20 14.71
CA LEU A 331 3.73 -23.41 14.98
C LEU A 331 3.46 -24.13 16.31
N HIS A 332 4.47 -24.83 16.84
CA HIS A 332 4.34 -25.56 18.10
C HIS A 332 4.20 -24.64 19.32
N LEU A 333 4.74 -23.42 19.27
CA LEU A 333 4.64 -22.45 20.36
C LEU A 333 3.24 -21.84 20.51
N VAL A 334 2.45 -21.82 19.43
CA VAL A 334 1.10 -21.22 19.44
C VAL A 334 0.08 -22.13 20.14
N LYS A 335 0.26 -23.45 20.11
CA LYS A 335 -0.67 -24.41 20.75
C LYS A 335 -0.58 -24.43 22.28
N VAL A 336 0.55 -24.07 22.86
CA VAL A 336 0.74 -24.06 24.32
C VAL A 336 0.07 -22.86 24.98
N SER A 337 -0.01 -21.72 24.28
CA SER A 337 -0.60 -20.49 24.79
C SER A 337 -2.14 -20.51 24.83
N GLN A 338 -2.78 -21.32 23.98
CA GLN A 338 -4.25 -21.41 23.92
C GLN A 338 -4.89 -22.40 24.92
N LYS A 339 -4.07 -23.22 25.62
CA LYS A 339 -4.58 -24.15 26.64
C LYS A 339 -4.56 -23.59 28.06
N LYS A 340 -4.20 -22.34 28.24
CA LYS A 340 -4.14 -21.64 29.56
C LYS A 340 -5.05 -20.41 29.67
N GLN A 341 -6.14 -20.39 28.89
CA GLN A 341 -7.22 -19.42 29.12
C GLN A 341 -8.55 -20.14 29.29
#